data_2c434c1d9f806b7d1ef82253a61c20cd
#
_entry.id   2c434c1d9f806b7d1ef82253a61c20cd
#
_cell.length_a   1.000
_cell.length_b   1.000
_cell.length_c   1.000
_cell.angle_alpha   90.00
_cell.angle_beta   90.00
_cell.angle_gamma   90.00
#
_symmetry.space_group_name_H-M   'P 1'
#
loop_
_entity.id
_entity.type
_entity.pdbx_description
1 polymer ?
#
loop_
_entity_poly.entity_id
_entity_poly.type
_entity_poly.pdbx_seq_one_letter_code
_entity_poly.pdbx_strand_id
1 'polypeptide(L)'
;MISIISLNDNEVSFNKTSACLPAGLLFLLRFKFFSKTLVSILVVFVLSAFTLVSIASANRCSNLRWNKVMKRGKIIVGVKADYKPWGYRDTSGNLIGMEIDMAKDVAAAMGVNLELVPVQSSNRMQFLQQGKIDLMIATMSDRVDRRKIVGITQPNYYTSGTNIMSPKALGLTAWEDLRGKPVCGKQGAFYNKIVADRYGAKITAFTGNAEAKQALRDKKCVAWVYDDSSIMSDLSSGSWNDFEMPLPSEDDNPWALAVPIKEKDCVFGKFMSGMTYNWHQSGRLVELEKKHGIQSTNYLVIQKYRSKDWLEGK
;
A
#
# COMPACT_ATOMS: atom_id res chain seq x y z
N MET A 1 22.28 -31.00 25.49
CA MET A 1 23.59 -30.33 25.68
C MET A 1 23.36 -28.84 25.50
N ILE A 2 23.27 -28.14 26.60
CA ILE A 2 23.02 -26.68 26.68
C ILE A 2 24.39 -26.05 26.82
N SER A 3 24.78 -25.18 25.89
CA SER A 3 25.99 -24.37 26.04
C SER A 3 25.56 -22.92 26.33
N ILE A 4 25.87 -22.52 27.54
CA ILE A 4 25.78 -21.15 28.08
C ILE A 4 27.01 -20.42 27.56
N ILE A 5 26.83 -19.27 26.90
CA ILE A 5 27.93 -18.34 26.60
C ILE A 5 27.82 -17.16 27.57
N SER A 6 28.86 -17.03 28.39
CA SER A 6 29.15 -15.98 29.33
C SER A 6 29.50 -14.68 28.62
N LEU A 7 28.92 -13.58 29.06
CA LEU A 7 29.35 -12.22 28.72
C LEU A 7 30.51 -11.82 29.65
N ASN A 8 31.58 -11.35 29.08
CA ASN A 8 32.70 -10.80 29.81
C ASN A 8 32.82 -9.31 29.49
N ASP A 9 32.74 -8.50 30.55
CA ASP A 9 33.00 -7.07 30.55
C ASP A 9 34.47 -6.79 30.27
N ASN A 10 34.78 -5.84 29.39
CA ASN A 10 36.07 -5.18 29.42
C ASN A 10 35.97 -3.72 28.96
N GLU A 11 36.44 -2.92 29.87
CA GLU A 11 36.64 -1.48 29.91
C GLU A 11 37.14 -0.84 28.61
N VAL A 12 36.56 0.32 28.26
CA VAL A 12 37.13 1.25 27.28
C VAL A 12 37.82 2.40 28.03
N SER A 13 39.12 2.39 28.00
CA SER A 13 40.03 3.44 28.50
C SER A 13 39.94 4.71 27.67
N PHE A 14 39.61 5.84 28.29
CA PHE A 14 39.71 7.17 27.68
C PHE A 14 41.12 7.75 27.83
N ASN A 15 41.78 7.90 26.72
CA ASN A 15 43.08 8.58 26.65
C ASN A 15 42.87 10.09 26.50
N LYS A 16 43.35 10.87 27.49
CA LYS A 16 43.40 12.34 27.50
C LYS A 16 44.55 12.80 26.62
N THR A 17 44.24 13.53 25.54
CA THR A 17 45.23 14.40 24.88
C THR A 17 44.86 15.85 25.12
N SER A 18 45.76 16.54 25.79
CA SER A 18 45.73 17.98 26.04
C SER A 18 45.97 18.76 24.74
N ALA A 19 45.08 19.74 24.45
CA ALA A 19 45.36 20.79 23.49
C ALA A 19 44.98 22.14 24.07
N CYS A 20 45.94 23.06 24.03
CA CYS A 20 45.95 24.42 24.55
C CYS A 20 44.76 25.26 24.04
N LEU A 21 44.11 25.97 24.97
CA LEU A 21 43.26 27.12 24.71
C LEU A 21 44.08 28.43 24.80
N PRO A 22 43.92 29.39 23.89
CA PRO A 22 44.40 30.75 24.10
C PRO A 22 43.41 31.53 24.96
N ALA A 23 43.99 32.30 25.90
CA ALA A 23 43.30 33.23 26.78
C ALA A 23 42.67 34.40 25.98
N GLY A 24 41.44 34.73 26.33
CA GLY A 24 40.84 35.96 25.84
C GLY A 24 39.36 36.11 26.10
N LEU A 25 39.10 36.89 27.09
CA LEU A 25 37.90 37.69 27.35
C LEU A 25 36.89 37.17 28.35
N LEU A 26 37.25 37.44 29.62
CA LEU A 26 36.34 37.46 30.76
C LEU A 26 35.38 38.65 30.63
N PHE A 27 34.18 38.47 30.08
CA PHE A 27 33.12 39.46 30.20
C PHE A 27 32.22 39.04 31.35
N LEU A 28 32.58 39.51 32.55
CA LEU A 28 31.68 39.51 33.73
C LEU A 28 30.54 40.51 33.49
N LEU A 29 29.47 40.08 32.86
CA LEU A 29 28.19 40.79 32.91
C LEU A 29 27.57 40.60 34.29
N ARG A 30 27.77 41.62 35.16
CA ARG A 30 27.01 41.83 36.38
C ARG A 30 25.52 41.98 36.02
N PHE A 31 24.72 40.95 36.11
CA PHE A 31 23.26 41.04 36.16
C PHE A 31 22.84 41.45 37.58
N LYS A 32 22.83 42.77 37.81
CA LYS A 32 22.14 43.37 38.93
C LYS A 32 20.73 43.73 38.51
N PHE A 33 19.75 43.21 39.27
CA PHE A 33 18.35 43.65 39.28
C PHE A 33 17.55 43.56 37.98
N PHE A 34 17.19 42.36 37.58
CA PHE A 34 15.93 42.21 36.81
C PHE A 34 14.78 42.21 37.79
N SER A 35 13.93 43.21 37.68
CA SER A 35 12.70 43.32 38.47
C SER A 35 11.86 42.03 38.34
N LYS A 36 11.30 41.52 39.44
CA LYS A 36 10.42 40.32 39.44
C LYS A 36 9.29 40.41 38.42
N THR A 37 8.89 41.60 38.04
CA THR A 37 7.93 41.91 36.98
C THR A 37 8.44 41.52 35.57
N LEU A 38 9.74 41.71 35.26
CA LEU A 38 10.29 41.37 33.95
C LEU A 38 10.38 39.84 33.75
N VAL A 39 10.74 39.11 34.80
CA VAL A 39 10.78 37.64 34.77
C VAL A 39 9.37 37.07 34.63
N SER A 40 8.38 37.65 35.33
CA SER A 40 6.98 37.23 35.17
C SER A 40 6.44 37.48 33.78
N ILE A 41 6.78 38.59 33.13
CA ILE A 41 6.37 38.87 31.73
C ILE A 41 7.02 37.91 30.78
N LEU A 42 8.32 37.56 30.98
CA LEU A 42 9.02 36.60 30.10
C LEU A 42 8.42 35.19 30.21
N VAL A 43 8.08 34.74 31.44
CA VAL A 43 7.44 33.45 31.68
C VAL A 43 6.05 33.38 31.03
N VAL A 44 5.25 34.45 31.11
CA VAL A 44 3.93 34.53 30.47
C VAL A 44 4.07 34.50 28.94
N PHE A 45 5.07 35.19 28.36
CA PHE A 45 5.33 35.14 26.92
C PHE A 45 5.78 33.77 26.43
N VAL A 46 6.63 33.07 27.19
CA VAL A 46 7.07 31.70 26.86
C VAL A 46 5.90 30.71 26.98
N LEU A 47 5.07 30.83 28.02
CA LEU A 47 3.88 29.98 28.17
C LEU A 47 2.83 30.25 27.07
N SER A 48 2.63 31.50 26.68
CA SER A 48 1.71 31.83 25.57
C SER A 48 2.23 31.39 24.21
N ALA A 49 3.57 31.41 23.98
CA ALA A 49 4.17 30.88 22.77
C ALA A 49 4.04 29.35 22.68
N PHE A 50 4.15 28.62 23.80
CA PHE A 50 3.95 27.17 23.85
C PHE A 50 2.50 26.78 23.57
N THR A 51 1.52 27.56 24.05
CA THR A 51 0.09 27.28 23.77
C THR A 51 -0.27 27.57 22.31
N LEU A 52 0.31 28.58 21.69
CA LEU A 52 0.12 28.90 20.25
C LEU A 52 0.72 27.81 19.33
N VAL A 53 1.88 27.24 19.67
CA VAL A 53 2.48 26.14 18.92
C VAL A 53 1.64 24.86 19.03
N SER A 54 1.05 24.58 20.18
CA SER A 54 0.17 23.41 20.36
C SER A 54 -1.13 23.53 19.57
N ILE A 55 -1.70 24.72 19.40
CA ILE A 55 -2.92 24.97 18.61
C ILE A 55 -2.61 24.85 17.10
N ALA A 56 -1.45 25.28 16.64
CA ALA A 56 -1.04 25.17 15.23
C ALA A 56 -0.81 23.71 14.80
N SER A 57 -0.48 22.80 15.71
CA SER A 57 -0.36 21.36 15.42
C SER A 57 -1.70 20.63 15.34
N ALA A 58 -2.75 21.14 15.99
CA ALA A 58 -4.06 20.50 16.04
C ALA A 58 -4.88 20.62 14.73
N ASN A 59 -4.49 21.49 13.81
CA ASN A 59 -5.28 21.82 12.61
C ASN A 59 -4.76 21.20 11.29
N ARG A 60 -4.05 20.07 11.32
CA ARG A 60 -3.57 19.41 10.09
C ARG A 60 -4.66 18.68 9.29
N CYS A 61 -5.80 18.40 9.89
CA CYS A 61 -6.89 17.65 9.27
C CYS A 61 -8.09 18.55 9.00
N SER A 62 -8.29 18.90 7.73
CA SER A 62 -9.49 19.65 7.30
C SER A 62 -10.75 18.79 7.20
N ASN A 63 -10.61 17.44 7.25
CA ASN A 63 -11.69 16.46 7.03
C ASN A 63 -12.51 16.73 5.75
N LEU A 64 -11.91 17.39 4.76
CA LEU A 64 -12.61 17.87 3.56
C LEU A 64 -13.25 16.71 2.80
N ARG A 65 -12.55 15.58 2.69
CA ARG A 65 -13.06 14.43 1.95
C ARG A 65 -14.24 13.78 2.67
N TRP A 66 -14.10 13.55 3.98
CA TRP A 66 -15.19 13.03 4.81
C TRP A 66 -16.45 13.88 4.69
N ASN A 67 -16.32 15.18 4.96
CA ASN A 67 -17.45 16.12 4.89
C ASN A 67 -18.07 16.19 3.48
N LYS A 68 -17.24 16.14 2.43
CA LYS A 68 -17.73 16.10 1.04
C LYS A 68 -18.57 14.87 0.75
N VAL A 69 -18.11 13.68 1.17
CA VAL A 69 -18.81 12.40 0.99
C VAL A 69 -20.13 12.44 1.75
N MET A 70 -20.10 12.80 3.03
CA MET A 70 -21.29 12.85 3.88
C MET A 70 -22.34 13.85 3.36
N LYS A 71 -21.91 15.08 2.99
CA LYS A 71 -22.81 16.09 2.43
C LYS A 71 -23.45 15.66 1.10
N ARG A 72 -22.69 14.93 0.28
CA ARG A 72 -23.18 14.41 -1.01
C ARG A 72 -24.08 13.18 -0.85
N GLY A 73 -24.03 12.51 0.30
CA GLY A 73 -24.72 11.23 0.54
C GLY A 73 -24.24 10.07 -0.33
N LYS A 74 -23.03 10.18 -0.87
CA LYS A 74 -22.48 9.20 -1.82
C LYS A 74 -20.96 9.17 -1.77
N ILE A 75 -20.36 7.96 -1.76
CA ILE A 75 -18.93 7.74 -1.94
C ILE A 75 -18.64 7.26 -3.36
N ILE A 76 -17.60 7.80 -4.00
CA ILE A 76 -17.12 7.40 -5.32
C ILE A 76 -15.86 6.57 -5.14
N VAL A 77 -15.93 5.29 -5.49
CA VAL A 77 -14.82 4.34 -5.30
C VAL A 77 -14.25 3.92 -6.65
N GLY A 78 -12.95 4.14 -6.82
CA GLY A 78 -12.20 3.63 -7.97
C GLY A 78 -11.88 2.16 -7.80
N VAL A 79 -12.30 1.34 -8.75
CA VAL A 79 -12.16 -0.12 -8.73
C VAL A 79 -11.63 -0.65 -10.06
N LYS A 80 -11.05 -1.86 -10.05
CA LYS A 80 -10.73 -2.56 -11.29
C LYS A 80 -12.00 -3.01 -12.02
N ALA A 81 -11.93 -3.14 -13.35
CA ALA A 81 -13.00 -3.63 -14.20
C ALA A 81 -12.55 -4.76 -15.15
N ASP A 82 -11.28 -5.13 -15.11
CA ASP A 82 -10.63 -6.11 -15.99
C ASP A 82 -9.74 -7.09 -15.23
N TYR A 83 -9.95 -7.21 -13.91
CA TYR A 83 -9.11 -8.02 -13.03
C TYR A 83 -9.96 -9.02 -12.23
N LYS A 84 -10.33 -10.14 -12.86
CA LYS A 84 -10.99 -11.26 -12.18
C LYS A 84 -10.01 -11.97 -11.24
N PRO A 85 -10.42 -12.35 -10.02
CA PRO A 85 -11.77 -12.17 -9.42
C PRO A 85 -11.89 -10.92 -8.52
N TRP A 86 -10.93 -9.98 -8.58
CA TRP A 86 -10.84 -8.80 -7.70
C TRP A 86 -11.86 -7.72 -8.06
N GLY A 87 -11.84 -7.26 -9.31
CA GLY A 87 -12.81 -6.31 -9.84
C GLY A 87 -12.88 -6.45 -11.37
N TYR A 88 -14.03 -6.88 -11.86
CA TYR A 88 -14.22 -7.15 -13.28
C TYR A 88 -15.70 -6.98 -13.67
N ARG A 89 -15.96 -6.96 -14.98
CA ARG A 89 -17.33 -6.97 -15.50
C ARG A 89 -17.77 -8.40 -15.75
N ASP A 90 -19.00 -8.70 -15.29
CA ASP A 90 -19.69 -9.95 -15.67
C ASP A 90 -20.20 -9.89 -17.12
N THR A 91 -20.85 -10.94 -17.57
CA THR A 91 -21.44 -11.03 -18.93
C THR A 91 -22.55 -10.02 -19.18
N SER A 92 -23.18 -9.51 -18.13
CA SER A 92 -24.20 -8.45 -18.17
C SER A 92 -23.61 -7.05 -18.07
N GLY A 93 -22.27 -6.92 -17.95
CA GLY A 93 -21.57 -5.64 -17.84
C GLY A 93 -21.49 -5.08 -16.41
N ASN A 94 -22.05 -5.76 -15.41
CA ASN A 94 -22.01 -5.32 -14.02
C ASN A 94 -20.60 -5.46 -13.44
N LEU A 95 -20.21 -4.51 -12.60
CA LEU A 95 -18.98 -4.60 -11.83
C LEU A 95 -19.19 -5.56 -10.64
N ILE A 96 -18.41 -6.61 -10.60
CA ILE A 96 -18.40 -7.63 -9.55
C ILE A 96 -16.97 -7.99 -9.14
N GLY A 97 -16.82 -8.66 -8.00
CA GLY A 97 -15.54 -9.12 -7.47
C GLY A 97 -15.35 -8.79 -6.01
N MET A 98 -14.24 -9.27 -5.46
CA MET A 98 -13.92 -9.10 -4.03
C MET A 98 -13.82 -7.62 -3.64
N GLU A 99 -13.12 -6.81 -4.42
CA GLU A 99 -12.94 -5.38 -4.15
C GLU A 99 -14.23 -4.57 -4.33
N ILE A 100 -15.16 -5.06 -5.18
CA ILE A 100 -16.47 -4.46 -5.33
C ILE A 100 -17.30 -4.68 -4.06
N ASP A 101 -17.25 -5.87 -3.46
CA ASP A 101 -17.94 -6.14 -2.20
C ASP A 101 -17.29 -5.37 -1.04
N MET A 102 -15.99 -5.22 -1.01
CA MET A 102 -15.30 -4.33 -0.06
C MET A 102 -15.77 -2.87 -0.20
N ALA A 103 -15.97 -2.39 -1.43
CA ALA A 103 -16.51 -1.04 -1.67
C ALA A 103 -17.96 -0.90 -1.15
N LYS A 104 -18.79 -1.94 -1.30
CA LYS A 104 -20.14 -1.98 -0.72
C LYS A 104 -20.10 -1.95 0.80
N ASP A 105 -19.20 -2.73 1.42
CA ASP A 105 -19.01 -2.73 2.88
C ASP A 105 -18.64 -1.32 3.39
N VAL A 106 -17.74 -0.60 2.70
CA VAL A 106 -17.37 0.77 3.06
C VAL A 106 -18.58 1.71 2.96
N ALA A 107 -19.32 1.68 1.85
CA ALA A 107 -20.47 2.56 1.66
C ALA A 107 -21.56 2.31 2.71
N ALA A 108 -21.84 1.03 3.01
CA ALA A 108 -22.78 0.62 4.05
C ALA A 108 -22.33 1.12 5.44
N ALA A 109 -21.06 0.95 5.80
CA ALA A 109 -20.52 1.42 7.07
C ALA A 109 -20.54 2.95 7.22
N MET A 110 -20.45 3.69 6.11
CA MET A 110 -20.60 5.15 6.09
C MET A 110 -22.05 5.62 6.03
N GLY A 111 -23.02 4.74 5.78
CA GLY A 111 -24.43 5.10 5.59
C GLY A 111 -24.67 5.96 4.34
N VAL A 112 -23.91 5.74 3.26
CA VAL A 112 -24.00 6.52 2.02
C VAL A 112 -24.18 5.62 0.80
N ASN A 113 -24.65 6.19 -0.33
CA ASN A 113 -24.73 5.47 -1.59
C ASN A 113 -23.34 5.19 -2.17
N LEU A 114 -23.21 4.11 -2.94
CA LEU A 114 -21.99 3.73 -3.64
C LEU A 114 -22.06 4.11 -5.12
N GLU A 115 -21.03 4.79 -5.60
CA GLU A 115 -20.74 4.93 -7.02
C GLU A 115 -19.40 4.28 -7.34
N LEU A 116 -19.37 3.37 -8.32
CA LEU A 116 -18.16 2.68 -8.76
C LEU A 116 -17.62 3.33 -10.04
N VAL A 117 -16.36 3.68 -10.02
CA VAL A 117 -15.65 4.23 -11.18
C VAL A 117 -14.54 3.27 -11.61
N PRO A 118 -14.63 2.69 -12.82
CA PRO A 118 -13.56 1.86 -13.38
C PRO A 118 -12.26 2.64 -13.52
N VAL A 119 -11.16 2.07 -13.03
CA VAL A 119 -9.82 2.64 -13.14
C VAL A 119 -8.80 1.62 -13.66
N GLN A 120 -7.77 2.12 -14.33
CA GLN A 120 -6.61 1.36 -14.76
C GLN A 120 -5.42 1.55 -13.81
N SER A 121 -4.46 0.63 -13.84
CA SER A 121 -3.24 0.76 -13.02
C SER A 121 -2.47 2.03 -13.33
N SER A 122 -2.50 2.51 -14.58
CA SER A 122 -1.84 3.72 -15.05
C SER A 122 -2.49 5.02 -14.59
N ASN A 123 -3.84 5.07 -14.40
CA ASN A 123 -4.56 6.31 -14.13
C ASN A 123 -5.16 6.42 -12.72
N ARG A 124 -5.26 5.32 -11.96
CA ARG A 124 -5.98 5.26 -10.68
C ARG A 124 -5.49 6.28 -9.64
N MET A 125 -4.16 6.50 -9.52
CA MET A 125 -3.61 7.50 -8.61
C MET A 125 -3.97 8.92 -9.04
N GLN A 126 -3.90 9.21 -10.32
CA GLN A 126 -4.29 10.51 -10.88
C GLN A 126 -5.78 10.80 -10.64
N PHE A 127 -6.66 9.80 -10.82
CA PHE A 127 -8.10 9.95 -10.54
C PHE A 127 -8.35 10.32 -9.07
N LEU A 128 -7.61 9.70 -8.16
CA LEU A 128 -7.70 10.01 -6.73
C LEU A 128 -7.19 11.44 -6.42
N GLN A 129 -6.04 11.84 -6.99
CA GLN A 129 -5.49 13.19 -6.84
C GLN A 129 -6.41 14.28 -7.40
N GLN A 130 -7.03 14.03 -8.54
CA GLN A 130 -7.98 14.95 -9.19
C GLN A 130 -9.36 14.97 -8.51
N GLY A 131 -9.60 14.10 -7.54
CA GLY A 131 -10.89 14.00 -6.84
C GLY A 131 -12.02 13.44 -7.69
N LYS A 132 -11.70 12.74 -8.79
CA LYS A 132 -12.66 11.97 -9.60
C LYS A 132 -13.18 10.76 -8.84
N ILE A 133 -12.38 10.23 -7.92
CA ILE A 133 -12.74 9.21 -6.94
C ILE A 133 -12.38 9.71 -5.53
N ASP A 134 -13.11 9.25 -4.54
CA ASP A 134 -12.85 9.57 -3.13
C ASP A 134 -11.93 8.55 -2.48
N LEU A 135 -12.12 7.29 -2.83
CA LEU A 135 -11.41 6.11 -2.33
C LEU A 135 -10.96 5.25 -3.50
N MET A 136 -9.82 4.59 -3.37
CA MET A 136 -9.36 3.60 -4.32
C MET A 136 -9.25 2.24 -3.64
N ILE A 137 -9.98 1.25 -4.19
CA ILE A 137 -9.89 -0.18 -3.87
C ILE A 137 -9.63 -0.89 -5.21
N ALA A 138 -8.37 -1.00 -5.60
CA ALA A 138 -8.02 -1.38 -6.97
C ALA A 138 -6.66 -2.06 -7.05
N THR A 139 -6.44 -3.13 -6.26
CA THR A 139 -5.18 -3.91 -6.21
C THR A 139 -3.95 -3.01 -6.11
N MET A 140 -3.99 -2.04 -5.17
CA MET A 140 -2.94 -1.03 -5.04
C MET A 140 -1.81 -1.54 -4.18
N SER A 141 -0.72 -1.96 -4.80
CA SER A 141 0.48 -2.37 -4.08
C SER A 141 1.03 -1.21 -3.25
N ASP A 142 1.28 -1.48 -1.98
CA ASP A 142 1.82 -0.54 -1.00
C ASP A 142 3.32 -0.38 -1.21
N ARG A 143 3.73 0.68 -1.88
CA ARG A 143 5.12 0.97 -2.26
C ARG A 143 5.52 2.37 -1.84
N VAL A 144 6.79 2.54 -1.51
CA VAL A 144 7.36 3.83 -1.05
C VAL A 144 7.14 4.96 -2.06
N ASP A 145 7.31 4.68 -3.35
CA ASP A 145 7.08 5.66 -4.43
C ASP A 145 5.61 6.09 -4.51
N ARG A 146 4.66 5.16 -4.31
CA ARG A 146 3.22 5.44 -4.33
C ARG A 146 2.73 6.17 -3.09
N ARG A 147 3.32 5.88 -1.92
CA ARG A 147 3.04 6.60 -0.66
C ARG A 147 3.38 8.09 -0.74
N LYS A 148 4.23 8.51 -1.66
CA LYS A 148 4.53 9.93 -1.94
C LYS A 148 3.44 10.63 -2.73
N ILE A 149 2.56 9.87 -3.39
CA ILE A 149 1.54 10.38 -4.33
C ILE A 149 0.14 10.31 -3.74
N VAL A 150 -0.18 9.22 -3.04
CA VAL A 150 -1.49 8.95 -2.44
C VAL A 150 -1.34 8.49 -0.99
N GLY A 151 -2.37 8.68 -0.18
CA GLY A 151 -2.43 8.20 1.18
C GLY A 151 -2.78 6.72 1.23
N ILE A 152 -1.78 5.86 1.34
CA ILE A 152 -1.98 4.41 1.51
C ILE A 152 -2.30 4.14 2.97
N THR A 153 -3.46 3.50 3.23
CA THR A 153 -3.93 3.19 4.58
C THR A 153 -3.36 1.86 5.07
N GLN A 154 -3.29 1.69 6.37
CA GLN A 154 -2.85 0.45 7.02
C GLN A 154 -3.95 -0.08 7.95
N PRO A 155 -4.05 -1.40 8.15
CA PRO A 155 -3.24 -2.46 7.55
C PRO A 155 -3.54 -2.68 6.06
N ASN A 156 -2.68 -3.43 5.38
CA ASN A 156 -2.93 -3.88 4.01
C ASN A 156 -4.04 -4.93 4.01
N TYR A 157 -4.94 -4.92 3.01
CA TYR A 157 -6.06 -5.87 2.97
C TYR A 157 -5.70 -7.21 2.33
N TYR A 158 -4.66 -7.26 1.50
CA TYR A 158 -4.22 -8.48 0.79
C TYR A 158 -2.75 -8.41 0.42
N THR A 159 -2.21 -9.52 -0.13
CA THR A 159 -0.90 -9.56 -0.79
C THR A 159 -0.95 -10.50 -2.00
N SER A 160 -0.11 -10.26 -2.98
CA SER A 160 0.10 -11.11 -4.15
C SER A 160 1.55 -11.02 -4.59
N GLY A 161 2.15 -12.13 -4.97
CA GLY A 161 3.50 -12.16 -5.54
C GLY A 161 3.52 -11.73 -7.01
N THR A 162 4.70 -11.47 -7.52
CA THR A 162 4.94 -11.30 -8.96
C THR A 162 5.26 -12.64 -9.59
N ASN A 163 4.58 -12.99 -10.68
CA ASN A 163 4.88 -14.21 -11.43
C ASN A 163 4.62 -14.01 -12.93
N ILE A 164 4.86 -15.07 -13.71
CA ILE A 164 4.58 -15.11 -15.14
C ILE A 164 3.62 -16.24 -15.48
N MET A 165 2.81 -16.03 -16.51
CA MET A 165 2.10 -17.10 -17.22
C MET A 165 2.77 -17.30 -18.56
N SER A 166 3.14 -18.53 -18.88
CA SER A 166 3.80 -18.89 -20.14
C SER A 166 3.26 -20.20 -20.71
N PRO A 167 3.37 -20.43 -22.03
CA PRO A 167 3.08 -21.74 -22.60
C PRO A 167 3.98 -22.83 -22.01
N LYS A 168 3.42 -23.96 -21.60
CA LYS A 168 4.16 -25.14 -21.09
C LYS A 168 5.26 -25.61 -22.05
N ALA A 169 4.98 -25.52 -23.34
CA ALA A 169 5.93 -25.95 -24.40
C ALA A 169 7.25 -25.14 -24.42
N LEU A 170 7.32 -24.00 -23.72
CA LEU A 170 8.56 -23.22 -23.65
C LEU A 170 9.53 -23.72 -22.58
N GLY A 171 9.05 -24.49 -21.59
CA GLY A 171 9.87 -25.10 -20.56
C GLY A 171 10.72 -24.10 -19.79
N LEU A 172 10.16 -22.93 -19.43
CA LEU A 172 10.88 -21.94 -18.62
C LEU A 172 11.09 -22.49 -17.21
N THR A 173 12.31 -22.41 -16.70
CA THR A 173 12.69 -22.96 -15.38
C THR A 173 13.26 -21.92 -14.44
N ALA A 174 13.67 -20.77 -14.95
CA ALA A 174 14.23 -19.67 -14.19
C ALA A 174 13.79 -18.31 -14.75
N TRP A 175 13.80 -17.29 -13.90
CA TRP A 175 13.52 -15.91 -14.32
C TRP A 175 14.52 -15.39 -15.36
N GLU A 176 15.76 -15.84 -15.30
CA GLU A 176 16.84 -15.53 -16.22
C GLU A 176 16.55 -15.99 -17.66
N ASP A 177 15.70 -16.98 -17.84
CA ASP A 177 15.26 -17.46 -19.14
C ASP A 177 14.50 -16.39 -19.94
N LEU A 178 14.02 -15.35 -19.29
CA LEU A 178 13.35 -14.21 -19.91
C LEU A 178 14.31 -13.21 -20.58
N ARG A 179 15.62 -13.33 -20.37
CA ARG A 179 16.62 -12.39 -20.90
C ARG A 179 16.50 -12.22 -22.41
N GLY A 180 16.31 -10.96 -22.82
CA GLY A 180 16.17 -10.59 -24.24
C GLY A 180 14.85 -11.02 -24.90
N LYS A 181 13.97 -11.76 -24.19
CA LYS A 181 12.70 -12.23 -24.74
C LYS A 181 11.58 -11.20 -24.53
N PRO A 182 10.59 -11.14 -25.44
CA PRO A 182 9.42 -10.28 -25.28
C PRO A 182 8.51 -10.83 -24.19
N VAL A 183 8.18 -9.98 -23.22
CA VAL A 183 7.24 -10.29 -22.14
C VAL A 183 6.11 -9.27 -22.13
N CYS A 184 4.88 -9.76 -22.14
CA CYS A 184 3.68 -8.95 -22.06
C CYS A 184 3.47 -8.46 -20.61
N GLY A 185 3.20 -7.18 -20.45
CA GLY A 185 2.90 -6.55 -19.16
C GLY A 185 1.68 -5.65 -19.23
N LYS A 186 1.27 -5.11 -18.10
CA LYS A 186 0.19 -4.11 -18.02
C LYS A 186 0.74 -2.73 -17.70
N GLN A 187 0.28 -1.71 -18.43
CA GLN A 187 0.68 -0.32 -18.17
C GLN A 187 0.39 0.10 -16.71
N GLY A 188 1.37 0.75 -16.07
CA GLY A 188 1.29 1.17 -14.69
C GLY A 188 1.49 0.06 -13.65
N ALA A 189 1.82 -1.16 -14.08
CA ALA A 189 2.25 -2.23 -13.21
C ALA A 189 3.75 -2.06 -12.87
N PHE A 190 4.09 -2.15 -11.59
CA PHE A 190 5.45 -1.90 -11.11
C PHE A 190 6.43 -3.01 -11.49
N TYR A 191 5.97 -4.25 -11.56
CA TYR A 191 6.81 -5.40 -11.88
C TYR A 191 7.34 -5.39 -13.31
N ASN A 192 6.74 -4.65 -14.24
CA ASN A 192 7.28 -4.48 -15.58
C ASN A 192 8.73 -3.99 -15.54
N LYS A 193 8.97 -2.93 -14.74
CA LYS A 193 10.32 -2.38 -14.58
C LYS A 193 11.24 -3.35 -13.85
N ILE A 194 10.75 -4.03 -12.82
CA ILE A 194 11.56 -4.99 -12.05
C ILE A 194 12.02 -6.13 -12.94
N VAL A 195 11.09 -6.73 -13.72
CA VAL A 195 11.41 -7.87 -14.59
C VAL A 195 12.33 -7.44 -15.74
N ALA A 196 12.16 -6.24 -16.27
CA ALA A 196 13.08 -5.69 -17.27
C ALA A 196 14.49 -5.46 -16.69
N ASP A 197 14.58 -4.79 -15.55
CA ASP A 197 15.88 -4.41 -14.95
C ASP A 197 16.63 -5.63 -14.40
N ARG A 198 15.93 -6.53 -13.69
CA ARG A 198 16.55 -7.67 -12.98
C ARG A 198 16.90 -8.82 -13.94
N TYR A 199 15.98 -9.14 -14.85
CA TYR A 199 16.10 -10.30 -15.73
C TYR A 199 16.36 -9.98 -17.20
N GLY A 200 16.38 -8.69 -17.55
CA GLY A 200 16.66 -8.26 -18.94
C GLY A 200 15.55 -8.59 -19.92
N ALA A 201 14.31 -8.79 -19.46
CA ALA A 201 13.16 -9.03 -20.33
C ALA A 201 12.79 -7.77 -21.13
N LYS A 202 12.30 -7.95 -22.36
CA LYS A 202 11.80 -6.87 -23.22
C LYS A 202 10.29 -6.71 -22.99
N ILE A 203 9.90 -5.75 -22.15
CA ILE A 203 8.49 -5.56 -21.77
C ILE A 203 7.72 -4.86 -22.91
N THR A 204 6.61 -5.48 -23.33
CA THR A 204 5.55 -4.86 -24.12
C THR A 204 4.33 -4.66 -23.22
N ALA A 205 4.03 -3.41 -22.84
CA ALA A 205 2.97 -3.10 -21.90
C ALA A 205 1.66 -2.72 -22.59
N PHE A 206 0.58 -3.42 -22.27
CA PHE A 206 -0.78 -3.22 -22.78
C PHE A 206 -1.64 -2.43 -21.78
N THR A 207 -2.70 -1.79 -22.27
CA THR A 207 -3.60 -1.00 -21.41
C THR A 207 -4.39 -1.89 -20.44
N GLY A 208 -4.90 -3.03 -20.93
CA GLY A 208 -5.69 -3.98 -20.15
C GLY A 208 -5.06 -5.38 -20.08
N ASN A 209 -5.61 -6.20 -19.17
CA ASN A 209 -5.20 -7.59 -19.02
C ASN A 209 -5.66 -8.45 -20.21
N ALA A 210 -6.83 -8.13 -20.78
CA ALA A 210 -7.36 -8.89 -21.92
C ALA A 210 -6.43 -8.81 -23.13
N GLU A 211 -5.95 -7.59 -23.46
CA GLU A 211 -5.02 -7.39 -24.58
C GLU A 211 -3.66 -8.05 -24.34
N ALA A 212 -3.14 -7.96 -23.10
CA ALA A 212 -1.87 -8.59 -22.75
C ALA A 212 -1.96 -10.12 -22.85
N LYS A 213 -3.03 -10.71 -22.36
CA LYS A 213 -3.30 -12.15 -22.44
C LYS A 213 -3.55 -12.62 -23.89
N GLN A 214 -4.26 -11.81 -24.67
CA GLN A 214 -4.45 -12.12 -26.10
C GLN A 214 -3.11 -12.08 -26.85
N ALA A 215 -2.26 -11.10 -26.59
CA ALA A 215 -0.92 -11.02 -27.18
C ALA A 215 -0.05 -12.24 -26.81
N LEU A 216 -0.20 -12.78 -25.59
CA LEU A 216 0.45 -14.04 -25.20
C LEU A 216 -0.08 -15.22 -26.02
N ARG A 217 -1.41 -15.36 -26.22
CA ARG A 217 -2.00 -16.39 -27.07
C ARG A 217 -1.54 -16.27 -28.52
N ASP A 218 -1.43 -15.05 -29.03
CA ASP A 218 -0.95 -14.73 -30.37
C ASP A 218 0.58 -14.92 -30.52
N LYS A 219 1.26 -15.43 -29.47
CA LYS A 219 2.72 -15.66 -29.46
C LYS A 219 3.56 -14.38 -29.69
N LYS A 220 2.98 -13.19 -29.43
CA LYS A 220 3.72 -11.91 -29.48
C LYS A 220 4.67 -11.75 -28.29
N CYS A 221 4.42 -12.50 -27.21
CA CYS A 221 5.25 -12.56 -26.01
C CYS A 221 5.45 -14.04 -25.62
N VAL A 222 6.56 -14.33 -24.96
CA VAL A 222 6.84 -15.67 -24.41
C VAL A 222 6.17 -15.87 -23.06
N ALA A 223 5.85 -14.77 -22.34
CA ALA A 223 5.20 -14.79 -21.06
C ALA A 223 4.37 -13.53 -20.85
N TRP A 224 3.39 -13.59 -19.94
CA TRP A 224 2.69 -12.45 -19.37
C TRP A 224 3.07 -12.32 -17.91
N VAL A 225 3.68 -11.19 -17.52
CA VAL A 225 4.03 -10.90 -16.13
C VAL A 225 2.87 -10.19 -15.43
N TYR A 226 2.44 -10.76 -14.31
CA TYR A 226 1.35 -10.20 -13.51
C TYR A 226 1.38 -10.70 -12.05
N ASP A 227 0.35 -10.30 -11.28
CA ASP A 227 0.13 -10.83 -9.93
C ASP A 227 -0.19 -12.34 -10.00
N ASP A 228 0.48 -13.15 -9.19
CA ASP A 228 0.33 -14.60 -9.15
C ASP A 228 -1.12 -15.05 -8.87
N SER A 229 -1.83 -14.32 -7.99
CA SER A 229 -3.23 -14.59 -7.68
C SER A 229 -4.14 -14.49 -8.91
N SER A 230 -3.84 -13.58 -9.85
CA SER A 230 -4.55 -13.46 -11.13
C SER A 230 -4.21 -14.61 -12.07
N ILE A 231 -2.92 -14.93 -12.17
CA ILE A 231 -2.45 -16.04 -13.02
C ILE A 231 -3.07 -17.36 -12.54
N MET A 232 -3.05 -17.63 -11.24
CA MET A 232 -3.69 -18.82 -10.67
C MET A 232 -5.20 -18.89 -10.98
N SER A 233 -5.90 -17.75 -10.87
CA SER A 233 -7.33 -17.67 -11.23
C SER A 233 -7.57 -17.96 -12.71
N ASP A 234 -6.73 -17.45 -13.61
CA ASP A 234 -6.83 -17.74 -15.04
C ASP A 234 -6.56 -19.22 -15.33
N LEU A 235 -5.50 -19.80 -14.78
CA LEU A 235 -5.13 -21.21 -14.96
C LEU A 235 -6.23 -22.16 -14.44
N SER A 236 -6.86 -21.81 -13.30
CA SER A 236 -7.94 -22.60 -12.72
C SER A 236 -9.26 -22.52 -13.51
N SER A 237 -9.39 -21.58 -14.44
CA SER A 237 -10.61 -21.40 -15.24
C SER A 237 -10.84 -22.46 -16.32
N GLY A 238 -9.85 -23.32 -16.58
CA GLY A 238 -9.86 -24.29 -17.68
C GLY A 238 -9.64 -23.71 -19.07
N SER A 239 -9.48 -22.39 -19.20
CA SER A 239 -9.27 -21.73 -20.49
C SER A 239 -7.79 -21.60 -20.88
N TRP A 240 -6.87 -22.05 -20.01
CA TRP A 240 -5.42 -21.90 -20.16
C TRP A 240 -4.66 -23.22 -19.95
N ASN A 241 -5.23 -24.34 -20.42
CA ASN A 241 -4.69 -25.69 -20.16
C ASN A 241 -3.26 -25.90 -20.70
N ASP A 242 -2.89 -25.20 -21.78
CA ASP A 242 -1.56 -25.25 -22.41
C ASP A 242 -0.55 -24.27 -21.77
N PHE A 243 -0.98 -23.55 -20.73
CA PHE A 243 -0.17 -22.57 -20.04
C PHE A 243 0.08 -23.00 -18.59
N GLU A 244 1.07 -22.41 -18.00
CA GLU A 244 1.49 -22.65 -16.63
C GLU A 244 2.07 -21.41 -15.97
N MET A 245 2.25 -21.49 -14.66
CA MET A 245 3.02 -20.54 -13.85
C MET A 245 4.28 -21.30 -13.38
N PRO A 246 5.37 -21.28 -14.20
CA PRO A 246 6.47 -22.24 -14.03
C PRO A 246 7.46 -21.85 -12.94
N LEU A 247 7.46 -20.59 -12.51
CA LEU A 247 8.48 -20.05 -11.63
C LEU A 247 7.95 -19.84 -10.21
N PRO A 248 8.82 -19.80 -9.18
CA PRO A 248 8.42 -19.35 -7.86
C PRO A 248 8.00 -17.86 -7.94
N SER A 249 6.95 -17.49 -7.19
CA SER A 249 6.54 -16.09 -7.09
C SER A 249 7.62 -15.28 -6.39
N GLU A 250 7.86 -14.07 -6.90
CA GLU A 250 8.76 -13.08 -6.30
C GLU A 250 7.98 -11.92 -5.72
N ASP A 251 8.62 -11.25 -4.76
CA ASP A 251 8.18 -9.98 -4.19
C ASP A 251 6.72 -10.02 -3.69
N ASP A 252 6.51 -10.40 -2.45
CA ASP A 252 5.22 -10.17 -1.79
C ASP A 252 4.87 -8.69 -1.85
N ASN A 253 3.78 -8.39 -2.55
CA ASN A 253 3.31 -7.01 -2.75
C ASN A 253 1.99 -6.82 -2.01
N PRO A 254 2.01 -6.32 -0.78
CA PRO A 254 0.80 -6.06 -0.03
C PRO A 254 -0.04 -4.99 -0.70
N TRP A 255 -1.37 -5.18 -0.71
CA TRP A 255 -2.33 -4.25 -1.28
C TRP A 255 -3.10 -3.51 -0.20
N ALA A 256 -3.35 -2.23 -0.45
CA ALA A 256 -4.01 -1.35 0.49
C ALA A 256 -5.11 -0.51 -0.16
N LEU A 257 -6.00 -0.01 0.69
CA LEU A 257 -6.87 1.09 0.31
C LEU A 257 -6.03 2.36 0.14
N ALA A 258 -6.44 3.23 -0.78
CA ALA A 258 -5.79 4.52 -0.91
C ALA A 258 -6.80 5.66 -0.92
N VAL A 259 -6.44 6.72 -0.20
CA VAL A 259 -7.18 7.97 -0.04
C VAL A 259 -6.34 9.15 -0.55
N PRO A 260 -6.90 10.35 -0.74
CA PRO A 260 -6.08 11.52 -1.02
C PRO A 260 -4.99 11.69 0.05
N ILE A 261 -3.76 12.01 -0.36
CA ILE A 261 -2.58 11.99 0.53
C ILE A 261 -2.77 12.83 1.81
N LYS A 262 -3.45 13.99 1.69
CA LYS A 262 -3.73 14.90 2.83
C LYS A 262 -4.77 14.36 3.81
N GLU A 263 -5.53 13.34 3.41
CA GLU A 263 -6.59 12.74 4.22
C GLU A 263 -6.15 11.46 4.94
N LYS A 264 -4.93 10.97 4.66
CA LYS A 264 -4.43 9.68 5.19
C LYS A 264 -4.53 9.60 6.71
N ASP A 265 -4.03 10.61 7.41
CA ASP A 265 -3.97 10.63 8.87
C ASP A 265 -5.17 11.35 9.52
N CYS A 266 -6.16 11.74 8.69
CA CYS A 266 -7.39 12.39 9.07
C CYS A 266 -8.55 11.41 9.23
N VAL A 267 -9.76 11.90 9.55
CA VAL A 267 -10.95 11.06 9.79
C VAL A 267 -11.18 10.07 8.65
N PHE A 268 -11.07 10.51 7.38
CA PHE A 268 -11.35 9.64 6.25
C PHE A 268 -10.34 8.49 6.13
N GLY A 269 -9.04 8.76 6.22
CA GLY A 269 -8.01 7.72 6.16
C GLY A 269 -8.05 6.79 7.38
N LYS A 270 -8.26 7.33 8.58
CA LYS A 270 -8.41 6.54 9.80
C LYS A 270 -9.62 5.61 9.75
N PHE A 271 -10.75 6.10 9.21
CA PHE A 271 -11.94 5.26 8.99
C PHE A 271 -11.63 4.10 8.05
N MET A 272 -10.94 4.35 6.93
CA MET A 272 -10.55 3.29 5.98
C MET A 272 -9.58 2.29 6.60
N SER A 273 -8.66 2.75 7.45
CA SER A 273 -7.78 1.88 8.25
C SER A 273 -8.60 0.99 9.19
N GLY A 274 -9.58 1.57 9.89
CA GLY A 274 -10.51 0.85 10.75
C GLY A 274 -11.33 -0.21 10.01
N MET A 275 -11.79 0.11 8.79
CA MET A 275 -12.49 -0.87 7.92
C MET A 275 -11.62 -2.08 7.63
N THR A 276 -10.38 -1.85 7.18
CA THR A 276 -9.47 -2.96 6.86
C THR A 276 -9.12 -3.77 8.10
N TYR A 277 -8.90 -3.11 9.23
CA TYR A 277 -8.70 -3.78 10.51
C TYR A 277 -9.89 -4.70 10.86
N ASN A 278 -11.11 -4.17 10.81
CA ASN A 278 -12.32 -4.91 11.12
C ASN A 278 -12.54 -6.09 10.16
N TRP A 279 -12.21 -5.95 8.88
CA TRP A 279 -12.30 -7.04 7.91
C TRP A 279 -11.34 -8.19 8.24
N HIS A 280 -10.11 -7.88 8.69
CA HIS A 280 -9.19 -8.92 9.17
C HIS A 280 -9.71 -9.59 10.43
N GLN A 281 -10.07 -8.81 11.45
CA GLN A 281 -10.49 -9.30 12.74
C GLN A 281 -11.75 -10.20 12.65
N SER A 282 -12.75 -9.75 11.91
CA SER A 282 -13.99 -10.52 11.71
C SER A 282 -13.82 -11.76 10.80
N GLY A 283 -12.73 -11.80 10.00
CA GLY A 283 -12.53 -12.80 8.96
C GLY A 283 -13.30 -12.51 7.67
N ARG A 284 -13.84 -11.29 7.51
CA ARG A 284 -14.60 -10.88 6.31
C ARG A 284 -13.79 -11.05 5.02
N LEU A 285 -12.48 -10.77 5.04
CA LEU A 285 -11.63 -10.98 3.85
C LEU A 285 -11.49 -12.45 3.47
N VAL A 286 -11.41 -13.35 4.45
CA VAL A 286 -11.40 -14.81 4.21
C VAL A 286 -12.74 -15.29 3.63
N GLU A 287 -13.86 -14.74 4.13
CA GLU A 287 -15.18 -15.02 3.59
C GLU A 287 -15.30 -14.55 2.13
N LEU A 288 -14.83 -13.34 1.82
CA LEU A 288 -14.86 -12.78 0.47
C LEU A 288 -13.93 -13.57 -0.47
N GLU A 289 -12.76 -13.98 -0.02
CA GLU A 289 -11.84 -14.85 -0.77
C GLU A 289 -12.56 -16.12 -1.22
N LYS A 290 -13.21 -16.81 -0.26
CA LYS A 290 -14.00 -18.02 -0.54
C LYS A 290 -15.17 -17.74 -1.49
N LYS A 291 -15.92 -16.65 -1.25
CA LYS A 291 -17.07 -16.25 -2.08
C LYS A 291 -16.70 -16.07 -3.54
N HIS A 292 -15.54 -15.48 -3.80
CA HIS A 292 -15.07 -15.18 -5.16
C HIS A 292 -14.17 -16.26 -5.77
N GLY A 293 -14.05 -17.43 -5.11
CA GLY A 293 -13.25 -18.55 -5.61
C GLY A 293 -11.76 -18.22 -5.72
N ILE A 294 -11.26 -17.32 -4.88
CA ILE A 294 -9.83 -17.03 -4.77
C ILE A 294 -9.20 -18.16 -3.95
N GLN A 295 -8.07 -18.67 -4.42
CA GLN A 295 -7.32 -19.66 -3.67
C GLN A 295 -6.86 -19.05 -2.33
N SER A 296 -7.24 -19.71 -1.23
CA SER A 296 -6.90 -19.22 0.12
C SER A 296 -5.41 -19.03 0.32
N THR A 297 -5.06 -17.89 0.88
CA THR A 297 -3.68 -17.55 1.21
C THR A 297 -3.45 -17.59 2.72
N ASN A 298 -2.27 -18.03 3.13
CA ASN A 298 -1.87 -17.96 4.55
C ASN A 298 -1.85 -16.51 5.05
N TYR A 299 -1.72 -15.53 4.15
CA TYR A 299 -1.71 -14.12 4.51
C TYR A 299 -2.95 -13.71 5.30
N LEU A 300 -4.17 -13.94 4.78
CA LEU A 300 -5.40 -13.54 5.46
C LEU A 300 -5.59 -14.29 6.79
N VAL A 301 -5.21 -15.56 6.84
CA VAL A 301 -5.27 -16.35 8.07
C VAL A 301 -4.34 -15.73 9.13
N ILE A 302 -3.10 -15.46 8.78
CA ILE A 302 -2.09 -14.86 9.67
C ILE A 302 -2.56 -13.47 10.12
N GLN A 303 -3.06 -12.63 9.21
CA GLN A 303 -3.51 -11.27 9.56
C GLN A 303 -4.75 -11.29 10.49
N LYS A 304 -5.63 -12.25 10.33
CA LYS A 304 -6.76 -12.43 11.25
C LYS A 304 -6.29 -12.68 12.69
N TYR A 305 -5.24 -13.48 12.89
CA TYR A 305 -4.67 -13.71 14.21
C TYR A 305 -3.92 -12.49 14.72
N ARG A 306 -3.07 -11.87 13.89
CA ARG A 306 -2.30 -10.66 14.24
C ARG A 306 -3.19 -9.45 14.54
N SER A 307 -4.37 -9.36 13.96
CA SER A 307 -5.30 -8.25 14.23
C SER A 307 -5.78 -8.21 15.69
N LYS A 308 -5.68 -9.30 16.44
CA LYS A 308 -5.94 -9.30 17.88
C LYS A 308 -4.85 -8.54 18.65
N ASP A 309 -3.61 -8.68 18.22
CA ASP A 309 -2.44 -8.06 18.86
C ASP A 309 -2.38 -6.54 18.61
N TRP A 310 -2.96 -6.06 17.50
CA TRP A 310 -3.01 -4.63 17.17
C TRP A 310 -3.82 -3.79 18.17
N LEU A 311 -4.82 -4.37 18.84
CA LEU A 311 -5.59 -3.70 19.89
C LEU A 311 -4.83 -3.64 21.21
N GLU A 312 -3.94 -4.59 21.46
CA GLU A 312 -3.20 -4.71 22.71
C GLU A 312 -1.89 -3.91 22.70
N GLY A 313 -1.57 -3.23 21.57
CA GLY A 313 -0.35 -2.43 21.43
C GLY A 313 0.95 -3.25 21.47
N LYS A 314 0.86 -4.54 21.15
CA LYS A 314 2.00 -5.48 21.11
C LYS A 314 2.62 -5.58 19.72
#